data_45db77343db8d6c0d5b7ff04b6848289
#
_entry.id   45db77343db8d6c0d5b7ff04b6848289
#
_cell.length_a   1.000
_cell.length_b   1.000
_cell.length_c   1.000
_cell.angle_alpha   90.00
_cell.angle_beta   90.00
_cell.angle_gamma   90.00
#
_symmetry.space_group_name_H-M   'P 1'
#
loop_
_entity.id
_entity.type
_entity.pdbx_description
1 polymer ?
#
loop_
_entity_poly.entity_id
_entity_poly.type
_entity_poly.pdbx_seq_one_letter_code
_entity_poly.pdbx_strand_id
1 'polypeptide(L)'
;MSIAKVCGIETEYGIVVRDAELNAVTASSMLINAFLGRSETRTAWDFFDEQPGNDARGLLLGEILAPEVETHLVNTVLTNGARYYVDHAHPECSTPECRTASEVVLYDRAAEEVMRLSMQRAQPLLNGGEIVVYKNNSDGKGNSYGCHENYLVDRAVPFGRLVTQITPHFISRQVFAGAGKVGCESPGAVPGDIPYQLSQRADFFEEEVGLETTLKRPIVNTRDEPHCDAAKYRRLHVIVGDANMSEVATFLKVGTTAIVLAMIEDDAVGDDLVLAHPVTAIRQVSNDPTLRAAVAMANGKRMTALDIQWQLLERARSWADRHGLEAVSVDDGKRILEEWEAVLDGLSTNPESMASVVDWVAKKRLVDGMAARHRLTPTDARLKAIDLQYSDLRREKSLALRCGLRTMVDAAAAQHAVDAPPESTRAWFRGSCLVKFPRDIVAANWDSIVFDVGRDPLRRVPMMEPLRGTRALTGDLIDSCDTAAELIAKLGATTGADQPHT
;
A
#
# COMPACT_ATOMS: atom_id res chain seq x y z
N MET A 1 -6.55 -14.62 20.46
CA MET A 1 -5.67 -13.44 20.65
C MET A 1 -5.13 -13.03 19.30
N SER A 2 -5.23 -11.75 19.00
CA SER A 2 -4.75 -11.19 17.73
C SER A 2 -3.24 -11.42 17.55
N ILE A 3 -2.85 -11.71 16.30
CA ILE A 3 -1.44 -11.90 15.95
C ILE A 3 -0.76 -10.56 15.70
N ALA A 4 0.56 -10.54 15.82
CA ALA A 4 1.38 -9.38 15.45
C ALA A 4 1.16 -9.03 13.97
N LYS A 5 0.81 -7.78 13.68
CA LYS A 5 0.56 -7.32 12.31
C LYS A 5 1.86 -7.08 11.57
N VAL A 6 1.88 -7.52 10.33
CA VAL A 6 2.88 -7.14 9.33
C VAL A 6 2.12 -6.51 8.19
N CYS A 7 2.61 -5.37 7.71
CA CYS A 7 1.92 -4.53 6.73
C CYS A 7 2.86 -4.12 5.61
N GLY A 8 2.31 -3.72 4.47
CA GLY A 8 3.04 -3.11 3.36
C GLY A 8 2.09 -2.39 2.41
N ILE A 9 2.65 -1.51 1.59
CA ILE A 9 1.93 -0.78 0.54
C ILE A 9 2.57 -1.09 -0.81
N GLU A 10 1.74 -1.32 -1.82
CA GLU A 10 2.10 -1.41 -3.24
C GLU A 10 1.52 -0.18 -3.94
N THR A 11 2.36 0.67 -4.50
CA THR A 11 1.90 1.87 -5.20
C THR A 11 2.29 1.81 -6.66
N GLU A 12 1.28 1.77 -7.53
CA GLU A 12 1.40 2.05 -8.95
C GLU A 12 1.43 3.58 -9.14
N TYR A 13 2.46 4.09 -9.80
CA TYR A 13 2.60 5.53 -10.01
C TYR A 13 2.13 5.92 -11.41
N GLY A 14 1.35 6.98 -11.50
CA GLY A 14 0.99 7.59 -12.78
C GLY A 14 2.23 8.09 -13.52
N ILE A 15 2.24 7.93 -14.84
CA ILE A 15 3.38 8.32 -15.67
C ILE A 15 2.93 9.18 -16.86
N VAL A 16 3.66 10.24 -17.14
CA VAL A 16 3.47 11.08 -18.32
C VAL A 16 4.80 11.30 -19.01
N VAL A 17 4.86 10.99 -20.30
CA VAL A 17 6.01 11.27 -21.16
C VAL A 17 5.77 12.56 -21.93
N ARG A 18 6.74 13.46 -21.96
CA ARG A 18 6.71 14.74 -22.68
C ARG A 18 7.91 14.83 -23.60
N ASP A 19 7.67 15.32 -24.81
CA ASP A 19 8.73 15.60 -25.80
C ASP A 19 9.69 14.42 -26.08
N ALA A 20 9.18 13.17 -25.94
CA ALA A 20 9.88 11.94 -26.28
C ALA A 20 8.88 10.91 -26.85
N GLU A 21 9.33 10.13 -27.82
CA GLU A 21 8.53 9.05 -28.45
C GLU A 21 8.67 7.74 -27.67
N LEU A 22 8.08 7.67 -26.48
CA LEU A 22 8.07 6.48 -25.62
C LEU A 22 6.64 6.15 -25.22
N ASN A 23 6.27 4.87 -25.27
CA ASN A 23 5.05 4.41 -24.61
C ASN A 23 5.26 4.26 -23.10
N ALA A 24 4.18 4.13 -22.34
CA ALA A 24 4.23 4.08 -20.89
C ALA A 24 5.03 2.87 -20.35
N VAL A 25 4.91 1.68 -20.95
CA VAL A 25 5.66 0.47 -20.56
C VAL A 25 7.17 0.68 -20.72
N THR A 26 7.58 1.22 -21.87
CA THR A 26 9.00 1.52 -22.15
C THR A 26 9.54 2.58 -21.20
N ALA A 27 8.74 3.63 -20.93
CA ALA A 27 9.14 4.69 -20.01
C ALA A 27 9.26 4.17 -18.56
N SER A 28 8.34 3.32 -18.10
CA SER A 28 8.39 2.66 -16.79
C SER A 28 9.62 1.76 -16.67
N SER A 29 9.89 0.94 -17.69
CA SER A 29 11.09 0.10 -17.74
C SER A 29 12.38 0.93 -17.75
N MET A 30 12.39 2.09 -18.45
CA MET A 30 13.52 3.02 -18.45
C MET A 30 13.78 3.60 -17.05
N LEU A 31 12.73 3.99 -16.32
CA LEU A 31 12.86 4.50 -14.94
C LEU A 31 13.53 3.48 -14.02
N ILE A 32 13.05 2.23 -14.04
CA ILE A 32 13.60 1.15 -13.21
C ILE A 32 15.05 0.86 -13.58
N ASN A 33 15.33 0.73 -14.87
CA ASN A 33 16.69 0.47 -15.37
C ASN A 33 17.65 1.63 -15.03
N ALA A 34 17.19 2.88 -15.12
CA ALA A 34 17.98 4.05 -14.75
C ALA A 34 18.28 4.10 -13.25
N PHE A 35 17.32 3.71 -12.38
CA PHE A 35 17.54 3.59 -10.95
C PHE A 35 18.61 2.57 -10.60
N LEU A 36 18.52 1.36 -11.18
CA LEU A 36 19.45 0.25 -10.96
C LEU A 36 20.85 0.52 -11.54
N GLY A 37 20.96 1.40 -12.53
CA GLY A 37 22.23 1.69 -13.19
C GLY A 37 22.76 0.50 -14.03
N ARG A 38 24.07 0.53 -14.31
CA ARG A 38 24.78 -0.54 -15.01
C ARG A 38 25.34 -1.63 -14.08
N SER A 39 24.70 -1.88 -12.93
CA SER A 39 25.17 -2.92 -12.02
C SER A 39 25.15 -4.27 -12.74
N GLU A 40 26.27 -5.01 -12.67
CA GLU A 40 26.38 -6.39 -13.16
C GLU A 40 25.57 -7.37 -12.30
N THR A 41 25.12 -6.93 -11.13
CA THR A 41 24.42 -7.74 -10.15
C THR A 41 23.01 -7.18 -9.92
N ARG A 42 22.03 -7.72 -10.65
CA ARG A 42 20.61 -7.43 -10.45
C ARG A 42 19.93 -8.67 -9.93
N THR A 43 19.30 -8.58 -8.77
CA THR A 43 18.48 -9.68 -8.26
C THR A 43 17.13 -9.65 -8.94
N ALA A 44 16.84 -10.68 -9.74
CA ALA A 44 15.55 -10.84 -10.38
C ALA A 44 14.48 -11.21 -9.36
N TRP A 45 13.24 -10.86 -9.68
CA TRP A 45 12.09 -11.38 -8.94
C TRP A 45 11.90 -12.87 -9.25
N ASP A 46 11.64 -13.67 -8.22
CA ASP A 46 11.37 -15.10 -8.33
C ASP A 46 9.86 -15.36 -8.38
N PHE A 47 9.37 -15.78 -9.53
CA PHE A 47 7.95 -16.08 -9.76
C PHE A 47 7.53 -17.50 -9.39
N PHE A 48 8.45 -18.32 -8.86
CA PHE A 48 8.27 -19.77 -8.74
C PHE A 48 7.01 -20.19 -7.95
N ASP A 49 6.67 -19.45 -6.89
CA ASP A 49 5.56 -19.80 -5.99
C ASP A 49 4.35 -18.85 -6.14
N GLU A 50 4.29 -18.02 -7.18
CA GLU A 50 3.16 -17.10 -7.38
C GLU A 50 1.89 -17.85 -7.81
N GLN A 51 0.81 -17.59 -7.07
CA GLN A 51 -0.52 -18.19 -7.31
C GLN A 51 -1.63 -17.13 -7.23
N PRO A 52 -1.65 -16.15 -8.15
CA PRO A 52 -2.59 -15.01 -8.09
C PRO A 52 -4.07 -15.43 -8.22
N GLY A 53 -4.34 -16.65 -8.67
CA GLY A 53 -5.69 -17.23 -8.78
C GLY A 53 -6.24 -17.84 -7.49
N ASN A 54 -5.47 -17.90 -6.41
CA ASN A 54 -5.96 -18.44 -5.14
C ASN A 54 -7.01 -17.50 -4.52
N ASP A 55 -8.19 -18.06 -4.21
CA ASP A 55 -9.34 -17.33 -3.69
C ASP A 55 -9.67 -17.78 -2.26
N ALA A 56 -9.74 -16.84 -1.33
CA ALA A 56 -10.00 -17.07 0.10
C ALA A 56 -11.39 -17.71 0.38
N ARG A 57 -12.28 -17.69 -0.60
CA ARG A 57 -13.59 -18.37 -0.53
C ARG A 57 -13.50 -19.87 -0.85
N GLY A 58 -12.32 -20.37 -1.20
CA GLY A 58 -12.10 -21.76 -1.63
C GLY A 58 -12.62 -22.06 -3.03
N LEU A 59 -12.87 -21.03 -3.84
CA LEU A 59 -13.26 -21.19 -5.23
C LEU A 59 -12.00 -21.52 -6.05
N LEU A 60 -11.95 -22.71 -6.62
CA LEU A 60 -10.93 -23.06 -7.60
C LEU A 60 -11.33 -22.40 -8.93
N LEU A 61 -10.80 -21.22 -9.20
CA LEU A 61 -10.81 -20.67 -10.55
C LEU A 61 -9.84 -21.53 -11.35
N GLY A 62 -10.36 -22.20 -12.39
CA GLY A 62 -9.52 -23.00 -13.28
C GLY A 62 -8.39 -22.11 -13.86
N GLU A 63 -7.28 -22.72 -14.26
CA GLU A 63 -6.09 -22.05 -14.81
C GLU A 63 -6.39 -21.01 -15.92
N ILE A 64 -7.54 -21.15 -16.59
CA ILE A 64 -8.00 -20.27 -17.68
C ILE A 64 -8.44 -18.87 -17.19
N LEU A 65 -8.76 -18.71 -15.91
CA LEU A 65 -9.25 -17.45 -15.32
C LEU A 65 -8.26 -16.82 -14.32
N ALA A 66 -7.10 -17.46 -14.11
CA ALA A 66 -6.07 -16.86 -13.25
C ALA A 66 -5.43 -15.64 -13.96
N PRO A 67 -5.17 -14.54 -13.22
CA PRO A 67 -4.42 -13.41 -13.76
C PRO A 67 -3.08 -13.87 -14.32
N GLU A 68 -2.71 -13.40 -15.52
CA GLU A 68 -1.39 -13.68 -16.09
C GLU A 68 -0.29 -12.97 -15.30
N VAL A 69 0.81 -13.68 -15.06
CA VAL A 69 2.01 -13.11 -14.46
C VAL A 69 2.92 -12.60 -15.60
N GLU A 70 3.12 -11.28 -15.66
CA GLU A 70 3.94 -10.65 -16.70
C GLU A 70 5.44 -10.82 -16.43
N THR A 71 5.97 -12.01 -16.61
CA THR A 71 7.37 -12.37 -16.31
C THR A 71 8.40 -11.72 -17.26
N HIS A 72 7.96 -11.15 -18.37
CA HIS A 72 8.83 -10.51 -19.37
C HIS A 72 9.14 -9.03 -19.07
N LEU A 73 8.41 -8.41 -18.12
CA LEU A 73 8.63 -7.03 -17.72
C LEU A 73 9.74 -6.91 -16.68
N VAL A 74 10.33 -5.72 -16.58
CA VAL A 74 11.39 -5.46 -15.60
C VAL A 74 10.83 -5.60 -14.19
N ASN A 75 11.47 -6.46 -13.39
CA ASN A 75 11.04 -6.80 -12.04
C ASN A 75 12.26 -7.13 -11.19
N THR A 76 12.44 -6.44 -10.07
CA THR A 76 13.66 -6.56 -9.26
C THR A 76 13.37 -6.35 -7.77
N VAL A 77 14.24 -6.94 -6.94
CA VAL A 77 14.27 -6.73 -5.50
C VAL A 77 15.36 -5.70 -5.18
N LEU A 78 15.01 -4.69 -4.39
CA LEU A 78 15.94 -3.64 -3.95
C LEU A 78 16.66 -4.05 -2.66
N THR A 79 17.77 -3.39 -2.35
CA THR A 79 18.57 -3.65 -1.15
C THR A 79 17.84 -3.38 0.15
N ASN A 80 16.83 -2.49 0.14
CA ASN A 80 15.94 -2.31 1.28
C ASN A 80 14.86 -3.40 1.42
N GLY A 81 14.88 -4.43 0.58
CA GLY A 81 13.91 -5.51 0.57
C GLY A 81 12.61 -5.20 -0.16
N ALA A 82 12.43 -4.02 -0.74
CA ALA A 82 11.29 -3.65 -1.58
C ALA A 82 11.32 -4.35 -2.94
N ARG A 83 10.17 -4.39 -3.61
CA ARG A 83 10.04 -4.82 -5.01
C ARG A 83 9.83 -3.58 -5.89
N TYR A 84 10.59 -3.43 -6.98
CA TYR A 84 10.44 -2.36 -7.94
C TYR A 84 10.29 -2.94 -9.34
N TYR A 85 9.16 -2.70 -9.99
CA TYR A 85 8.78 -3.42 -11.20
C TYR A 85 7.83 -2.61 -12.09
N VAL A 86 7.58 -3.12 -13.29
CA VAL A 86 6.51 -2.61 -14.16
C VAL A 86 5.29 -3.49 -13.91
N ASP A 87 4.19 -2.87 -13.49
CA ASP A 87 2.87 -3.50 -13.49
C ASP A 87 2.01 -2.88 -14.59
N HIS A 88 1.54 -3.71 -15.55
CA HIS A 88 0.85 -3.27 -16.76
C HIS A 88 1.65 -2.19 -17.52
N ALA A 89 1.48 -0.93 -17.20
CA ALA A 89 2.17 0.20 -17.85
C ALA A 89 2.79 1.20 -16.85
N HIS A 90 2.66 0.94 -15.55
CA HIS A 90 3.08 1.84 -14.50
C HIS A 90 4.37 1.35 -13.81
N PRO A 91 5.27 2.25 -13.39
CA PRO A 91 6.31 1.88 -12.44
C PRO A 91 5.64 1.67 -11.09
N GLU A 92 5.83 0.49 -10.50
CA GLU A 92 5.26 0.13 -9.22
C GLU A 92 6.35 -0.18 -8.20
N CYS A 93 6.15 0.30 -6.97
CA CYS A 93 7.01 -0.02 -5.86
C CYS A 93 6.18 -0.60 -4.71
N SER A 94 6.49 -1.85 -4.34
CA SER A 94 5.97 -2.48 -3.13
C SER A 94 6.98 -2.32 -2.01
N THR A 95 6.56 -1.73 -0.89
CA THR A 95 7.43 -1.56 0.29
C THR A 95 7.90 -2.92 0.81
N PRO A 96 9.03 -2.99 1.54
CA PRO A 96 9.32 -4.18 2.33
C PRO A 96 8.24 -4.43 3.36
N GLU A 97 8.22 -5.64 3.93
CA GLU A 97 7.33 -5.96 5.05
C GLU A 97 7.69 -5.12 6.27
N CYS A 98 6.71 -4.40 6.80
CA CYS A 98 6.85 -3.51 7.96
C CYS A 98 6.06 -4.03 9.15
N ARG A 99 6.60 -3.86 10.36
CA ARG A 99 5.96 -4.27 11.61
C ARG A 99 4.96 -3.22 12.13
N THR A 100 5.12 -1.97 11.74
CA THR A 100 4.36 -0.83 12.26
C THR A 100 3.88 0.10 11.15
N ALA A 101 2.84 0.88 11.44
CA ALA A 101 2.36 1.91 10.51
C ALA A 101 3.40 3.00 10.27
N SER A 102 4.21 3.35 11.29
CA SER A 102 5.32 4.30 11.14
C SER A 102 6.40 3.80 10.18
N GLU A 103 6.74 2.50 10.23
CA GLU A 103 7.66 1.90 9.25
C GLU A 103 7.05 1.93 7.84
N VAL A 104 5.75 1.64 7.67
CA VAL A 104 5.10 1.74 6.36
C VAL A 104 5.20 3.15 5.80
N VAL A 105 4.95 4.19 6.60
CA VAL A 105 5.10 5.59 6.17
C VAL A 105 6.54 5.89 5.74
N LEU A 106 7.53 5.39 6.49
CA LEU A 106 8.95 5.55 6.15
C LEU A 106 9.28 4.94 4.78
N TYR A 107 8.84 3.68 4.54
CA TYR A 107 9.15 2.99 3.29
C TYR A 107 8.29 3.46 2.10
N ASP A 108 7.07 3.96 2.33
CA ASP A 108 6.28 4.67 1.31
C ASP A 108 6.98 5.97 0.87
N ARG A 109 7.56 6.72 1.82
CA ARG A 109 8.41 7.89 1.52
C ARG A 109 9.71 7.51 0.80
N ALA A 110 10.34 6.39 1.18
CA ALA A 110 11.51 5.87 0.49
C ALA A 110 11.18 5.48 -0.96
N ALA A 111 10.00 4.87 -1.22
CA ALA A 111 9.53 4.57 -2.57
C ALA A 111 9.36 5.83 -3.43
N GLU A 112 8.86 6.93 -2.86
CA GLU A 112 8.83 8.23 -3.57
C GLU A 112 10.24 8.74 -3.92
N GLU A 113 11.23 8.56 -3.03
CA GLU A 113 12.63 8.91 -3.32
C GLU A 113 13.21 8.00 -4.42
N VAL A 114 12.87 6.70 -4.44
CA VAL A 114 13.21 5.79 -5.55
C VAL A 114 12.67 6.35 -6.88
N MET A 115 11.40 6.78 -6.92
CA MET A 115 10.81 7.39 -8.13
C MET A 115 11.51 8.68 -8.54
N ARG A 116 11.85 9.56 -7.58
CA ARG A 116 12.59 10.82 -7.86
C ARG A 116 13.99 10.54 -8.43
N LEU A 117 14.71 9.62 -7.81
CA LEU A 117 16.03 9.20 -8.30
C LEU A 117 15.93 8.55 -9.69
N SER A 118 14.89 7.75 -9.94
CA SER A 118 14.62 7.15 -11.24
C SER A 118 14.44 8.21 -12.32
N MET A 119 13.58 9.21 -12.07
CA MET A 119 13.38 10.35 -13.00
C MET A 119 14.69 11.10 -13.25
N GLN A 120 15.43 11.42 -12.20
CA GLN A 120 16.70 12.14 -12.30
C GLN A 120 17.74 11.38 -13.12
N ARG A 121 17.86 10.07 -12.88
CA ARG A 121 18.84 9.22 -13.59
C ARG A 121 18.41 8.90 -15.03
N ALA A 122 17.10 8.88 -15.33
CA ALA A 122 16.60 8.69 -16.67
C ALA A 122 16.71 9.95 -17.55
N GLN A 123 16.70 11.14 -16.96
CA GLN A 123 16.70 12.42 -17.69
C GLN A 123 17.77 12.54 -18.78
N PRO A 124 19.06 12.17 -18.58
CA PRO A 124 20.08 12.22 -19.62
C PRO A 124 19.83 11.29 -20.82
N LEU A 125 18.97 10.28 -20.66
CA LEU A 125 18.66 9.28 -21.68
C LEU A 125 17.53 9.72 -22.64
N LEU A 126 16.86 10.84 -22.33
CA LEU A 126 15.63 11.27 -23.02
C LEU A 126 15.86 12.31 -24.13
N ASN A 127 17.11 12.68 -24.46
CA ASN A 127 17.44 13.61 -25.54
C ASN A 127 16.61 14.90 -25.54
N GLY A 128 16.33 15.45 -24.37
CA GLY A 128 15.54 16.67 -24.18
C GLY A 128 14.08 16.45 -23.80
N GLY A 129 13.56 15.22 -23.87
CA GLY A 129 12.26 14.87 -23.33
C GLY A 129 12.25 14.75 -21.81
N GLU A 130 11.08 14.49 -21.23
CA GLU A 130 10.87 14.35 -19.79
C GLU A 130 9.92 13.19 -19.48
N ILE A 131 10.23 12.39 -18.46
CA ILE A 131 9.29 11.46 -17.83
C ILE A 131 8.88 12.05 -16.48
N VAL A 132 7.58 12.22 -16.26
CA VAL A 132 7.02 12.74 -15.01
C VAL A 132 6.24 11.66 -14.31
N VAL A 133 6.51 11.45 -13.02
CA VAL A 133 5.85 10.47 -12.17
C VAL A 133 4.93 11.18 -11.17
N TYR A 134 3.72 10.66 -11.03
CA TYR A 134 2.66 11.17 -10.14
C TYR A 134 2.21 10.08 -9.16
N LYS A 135 2.05 10.43 -7.89
CA LYS A 135 1.46 9.55 -6.88
C LYS A 135 -0.05 9.78 -6.82
N ASN A 136 -0.77 9.28 -7.82
CA ASN A 136 -2.21 9.40 -7.96
C ASN A 136 -2.81 8.06 -8.41
N ASN A 137 -4.14 7.97 -8.54
CA ASN A 137 -4.83 6.70 -8.83
C ASN A 137 -5.73 6.75 -10.06
N SER A 138 -5.68 7.80 -10.86
CA SER A 138 -6.50 7.90 -12.08
C SER A 138 -5.82 8.77 -13.14
N ASP A 139 -5.98 8.38 -14.41
CA ASP A 139 -5.57 9.18 -15.56
C ASP A 139 -6.60 10.26 -15.96
N GLY A 140 -7.74 10.31 -15.28
CA GLY A 140 -8.86 11.21 -15.59
C GLY A 140 -9.61 10.86 -16.87
N LYS A 141 -9.39 9.65 -17.44
CA LYS A 141 -10.00 9.15 -18.69
C LYS A 141 -10.72 7.82 -18.53
N GLY A 142 -10.94 7.39 -17.28
CA GLY A 142 -11.65 6.16 -16.94
C GLY A 142 -10.74 5.00 -16.56
N ASN A 143 -9.41 5.18 -16.54
CA ASN A 143 -8.49 4.16 -16.06
C ASN A 143 -8.03 4.50 -14.64
N SER A 144 -8.05 3.49 -13.76
CA SER A 144 -7.56 3.59 -12.39
C SER A 144 -6.44 2.60 -12.16
N TYR A 145 -5.44 3.04 -11.43
CA TYR A 145 -4.32 2.24 -10.97
C TYR A 145 -4.18 2.30 -9.45
N GLY A 146 -3.49 1.32 -8.85
CA GLY A 146 -3.62 0.97 -7.46
C GLY A 146 -2.73 1.72 -6.49
N CYS A 147 -3.17 1.74 -5.24
CA CYS A 147 -2.35 1.80 -4.05
C CYS A 147 -2.87 0.70 -3.13
N HIS A 148 -2.26 -0.46 -3.22
CA HIS A 148 -2.73 -1.63 -2.50
C HIS A 148 -2.06 -1.71 -1.14
N GLU A 149 -2.79 -2.23 -0.17
CA GLU A 149 -2.29 -2.47 1.18
C GLU A 149 -2.30 -3.98 1.44
N ASN A 150 -1.32 -4.48 2.17
CA ASN A 150 -1.23 -5.88 2.53
C ASN A 150 -1.11 -6.00 4.05
N TYR A 151 -1.89 -6.92 4.62
CA TYR A 151 -1.92 -7.16 6.06
C TYR A 151 -1.86 -8.65 6.37
N LEU A 152 -0.99 -9.02 7.31
CA LEU A 152 -0.96 -10.36 7.88
C LEU A 152 -2.14 -10.56 8.81
N VAL A 153 -2.92 -11.62 8.59
CA VAL A 153 -4.12 -11.97 9.36
C VAL A 153 -4.03 -13.44 9.78
N ASP A 154 -4.52 -13.77 10.99
CA ASP A 154 -4.60 -15.14 11.47
C ASP A 154 -5.53 -15.97 10.54
N ARG A 155 -5.02 -17.09 10.06
CA ARG A 155 -5.77 -18.03 9.20
C ARG A 155 -7.03 -18.58 9.88
N ALA A 156 -7.05 -18.67 11.19
CA ALA A 156 -8.18 -19.16 11.97
C ALA A 156 -9.42 -18.25 11.87
N VAL A 157 -9.26 -16.98 11.48
CA VAL A 157 -10.38 -16.05 11.29
C VAL A 157 -11.20 -16.46 10.07
N PRO A 158 -12.50 -16.74 10.20
CA PRO A 158 -13.36 -17.02 9.06
C PRO A 158 -13.37 -15.85 8.07
N PHE A 159 -13.13 -16.12 6.78
CA PHE A 159 -13.04 -15.05 5.78
C PHE A 159 -14.36 -14.25 5.68
N GLY A 160 -15.52 -14.90 5.80
CA GLY A 160 -16.81 -14.21 5.82
C GLY A 160 -16.94 -13.17 6.95
N ARG A 161 -16.45 -13.49 8.17
CA ARG A 161 -16.40 -12.54 9.28
C ARG A 161 -15.48 -11.36 8.96
N LEU A 162 -14.30 -11.66 8.41
CA LEU A 162 -13.35 -10.62 7.98
C LEU A 162 -14.01 -9.65 7.01
N VAL A 163 -14.67 -10.16 5.95
CA VAL A 163 -15.40 -9.35 4.96
C VAL A 163 -16.46 -8.48 5.63
N THR A 164 -17.34 -9.09 6.41
CA THR A 164 -18.48 -8.39 7.03
C THR A 164 -18.03 -7.25 7.94
N GLN A 165 -17.00 -7.48 8.74
CA GLN A 165 -16.58 -6.53 9.77
C GLN A 165 -15.57 -5.49 9.29
N ILE A 166 -14.80 -5.74 8.20
CA ILE A 166 -13.84 -4.78 7.66
C ILE A 166 -14.46 -3.79 6.66
N THR A 167 -15.52 -4.21 5.93
CA THR A 167 -16.16 -3.40 4.88
C THR A 167 -16.62 -2.01 5.37
N PRO A 168 -17.27 -1.86 6.55
CA PRO A 168 -17.63 -0.55 7.08
C PRO A 168 -16.43 0.37 7.28
N HIS A 169 -15.31 -0.18 7.74
CA HIS A 169 -14.07 0.57 7.90
C HIS A 169 -13.52 1.05 6.55
N PHE A 170 -13.40 0.18 5.56
CA PHE A 170 -12.88 0.54 4.25
C PHE A 170 -13.68 1.64 3.57
N ILE A 171 -15.00 1.62 3.71
CA ILE A 171 -15.88 2.63 3.12
C ILE A 171 -15.81 3.95 3.89
N SER A 172 -15.84 3.93 5.21
CA SER A 172 -15.90 5.14 6.02
C SER A 172 -14.53 5.81 6.22
N ARG A 173 -13.39 5.07 6.17
CA ARG A 173 -12.06 5.65 6.34
C ARG A 173 -11.66 6.65 5.23
N GLN A 174 -12.43 6.73 4.12
CA GLN A 174 -12.24 7.75 3.10
C GLN A 174 -12.25 9.18 3.67
N VAL A 175 -12.92 9.40 4.80
CA VAL A 175 -12.97 10.72 5.45
C VAL A 175 -11.59 11.25 5.84
N PHE A 176 -10.62 10.38 6.12
CA PHE A 176 -9.24 10.78 6.43
C PHE A 176 -8.19 10.20 5.46
N ALA A 177 -8.50 9.09 4.76
CA ALA A 177 -7.57 8.43 3.85
C ALA A 177 -7.83 8.73 2.36
N GLY A 178 -8.89 9.47 2.02
CA GLY A 178 -9.16 9.89 0.65
C GLY A 178 -8.14 10.91 0.15
N ALA A 179 -7.66 10.74 -1.09
CA ALA A 179 -6.65 11.61 -1.69
C ALA A 179 -7.23 12.77 -2.51
N GLY A 180 -8.57 12.89 -2.57
CA GLY A 180 -9.28 13.96 -3.29
C GLY A 180 -9.25 13.81 -4.81
N LYS A 181 -10.37 14.10 -5.46
CA LYS A 181 -10.52 14.03 -6.92
C LYS A 181 -11.42 15.14 -7.43
N VAL A 182 -11.00 15.77 -8.52
CA VAL A 182 -11.84 16.75 -9.25
C VAL A 182 -12.71 16.02 -10.26
N GLY A 183 -14.03 16.12 -10.09
CA GLY A 183 -15.02 15.48 -10.96
C GLY A 183 -15.31 14.04 -10.58
N CYS A 184 -15.94 13.32 -11.50
CA CYS A 184 -16.40 11.93 -11.34
C CYS A 184 -16.12 11.16 -12.63
N GLU A 185 -15.75 9.87 -12.48
CA GLU A 185 -15.51 8.96 -13.60
C GLU A 185 -16.44 7.73 -13.54
N SER A 186 -17.47 7.76 -12.67
CA SER A 186 -18.48 6.70 -12.64
C SER A 186 -19.20 6.59 -13.99
N PRO A 187 -19.50 5.38 -14.48
CA PRO A 187 -20.26 5.20 -15.72
C PRO A 187 -21.59 5.97 -15.71
N GLY A 188 -21.83 6.79 -16.74
CA GLY A 188 -23.04 7.60 -16.88
C GLY A 188 -23.07 8.89 -16.05
N ALA A 189 -22.00 9.25 -15.33
CA ALA A 189 -21.92 10.52 -14.63
C ALA A 189 -21.96 11.71 -15.60
N VAL A 190 -22.76 12.72 -15.28
CA VAL A 190 -22.80 13.97 -16.05
C VAL A 190 -21.67 14.89 -15.59
N PRO A 191 -20.85 15.43 -16.50
CA PRO A 191 -19.79 16.35 -16.14
C PRO A 191 -20.32 17.56 -15.34
N GLY A 192 -19.78 17.75 -14.13
CA GLY A 192 -20.15 18.86 -13.24
C GLY A 192 -21.17 18.55 -12.16
N ASP A 193 -21.91 17.43 -12.23
CA ASP A 193 -22.84 17.02 -11.17
C ASP A 193 -22.13 16.71 -9.85
N ILE A 194 -20.95 16.10 -9.97
CA ILE A 194 -20.08 15.80 -8.83
C ILE A 194 -18.76 16.55 -9.07
N PRO A 195 -18.64 17.79 -8.55
CA PRO A 195 -17.47 18.62 -8.81
C PRO A 195 -16.21 18.16 -8.09
N TYR A 196 -16.36 17.45 -6.97
CA TYR A 196 -15.27 16.99 -6.14
C TYR A 196 -15.63 15.75 -5.32
N GLN A 197 -14.68 14.87 -5.10
CA GLN A 197 -14.82 13.64 -4.32
C GLN A 197 -13.71 13.49 -3.26
N LEU A 198 -13.99 12.73 -2.20
CA LEU A 198 -13.00 12.38 -1.17
C LEU A 198 -11.94 11.43 -1.71
N SER A 199 -12.35 10.37 -2.41
CA SER A 199 -11.49 9.31 -2.94
C SER A 199 -11.26 9.46 -4.44
N GLN A 200 -10.06 9.08 -4.89
CA GLN A 200 -9.76 8.97 -6.32
C GLN A 200 -10.32 7.68 -6.92
N ARG A 201 -10.58 6.65 -6.11
CA ARG A 201 -10.89 5.30 -6.56
C ARG A 201 -12.34 4.87 -6.39
N ALA A 202 -13.15 5.58 -5.58
CA ALA A 202 -14.52 5.17 -5.25
C ALA A 202 -15.42 4.92 -6.47
N ASP A 203 -15.17 5.61 -7.59
CA ASP A 203 -15.90 5.44 -8.85
C ASP A 203 -15.75 4.03 -9.46
N PHE A 204 -14.65 3.36 -9.19
CA PHE A 204 -14.22 2.14 -9.89
C PHE A 204 -14.54 0.83 -9.16
N PHE A 205 -15.22 0.89 -8.01
CA PHE A 205 -15.64 -0.30 -7.27
C PHE A 205 -17.07 -0.68 -7.66
N GLU A 206 -17.24 -1.93 -8.10
CA GLU A 206 -18.49 -2.44 -8.65
C GLU A 206 -19.04 -3.65 -7.88
N GLU A 207 -18.19 -4.32 -7.10
CA GLU A 207 -18.55 -5.50 -6.32
C GLU A 207 -18.18 -5.32 -4.84
N GLU A 208 -18.88 -6.05 -3.97
CA GLU A 208 -18.53 -6.07 -2.55
C GLU A 208 -17.30 -6.93 -2.28
N VAL A 209 -17.28 -8.13 -2.86
CA VAL A 209 -16.27 -9.17 -2.63
C VAL A 209 -15.93 -9.87 -3.95
N GLY A 210 -14.66 -9.94 -4.30
CA GLY A 210 -14.23 -10.62 -5.53
C GLY A 210 -12.72 -10.74 -5.65
N LEU A 211 -12.24 -11.44 -6.66
CA LEU A 211 -10.82 -11.67 -6.92
C LEU A 211 -10.17 -10.63 -7.85
N GLU A 212 -10.97 -10.03 -8.72
CA GLU A 212 -10.50 -9.14 -9.76
C GLU A 212 -9.86 -7.85 -9.22
N THR A 213 -8.85 -7.34 -9.92
CA THR A 213 -8.16 -6.10 -9.56
C THR A 213 -8.28 -5.02 -10.63
N THR A 214 -8.59 -5.40 -11.87
CA THR A 214 -8.67 -4.51 -13.04
C THR A 214 -10.09 -4.15 -13.45
N LEU A 215 -10.96 -5.14 -13.56
CA LEU A 215 -12.37 -4.99 -13.92
C LEU A 215 -13.25 -5.45 -12.77
N LYS A 216 -14.47 -4.88 -12.63
CA LYS A 216 -15.42 -5.25 -11.56
C LYS A 216 -14.76 -5.29 -10.18
N ARG A 217 -13.95 -4.26 -9.89
CA ARG A 217 -13.16 -4.20 -8.66
C ARG A 217 -14.02 -4.36 -7.42
N PRO A 218 -13.69 -5.31 -6.53
CA PRO A 218 -14.38 -5.50 -5.26
C PRO A 218 -13.83 -4.56 -4.18
N ILE A 219 -14.68 -4.20 -3.20
CA ILE A 219 -14.26 -3.48 -2.00
C ILE A 219 -13.35 -4.36 -1.14
N VAL A 220 -13.67 -5.65 -1.01
CA VAL A 220 -12.83 -6.65 -0.34
C VAL A 220 -12.32 -7.65 -1.37
N ASN A 221 -11.01 -7.63 -1.59
CA ASN A 221 -10.37 -8.57 -2.51
C ASN A 221 -10.17 -9.94 -1.85
N THR A 222 -10.41 -11.01 -2.59
CA THR A 222 -10.36 -12.40 -2.12
C THR A 222 -9.04 -13.10 -2.44
N ARG A 223 -8.05 -12.43 -3.04
CA ARG A 223 -6.74 -13.04 -3.31
C ARG A 223 -6.13 -13.56 -2.02
N ASP A 224 -5.83 -14.85 -1.98
CA ASP A 224 -5.25 -15.54 -0.83
C ASP A 224 -3.90 -16.15 -1.19
N GLU A 225 -2.92 -15.28 -1.29
CA GLU A 225 -1.54 -15.60 -1.60
C GLU A 225 -0.67 -14.98 -0.49
N PRO A 226 -0.46 -15.70 0.63
CA PRO A 226 0.09 -15.11 1.85
C PRO A 226 1.60 -14.85 1.80
N HIS A 227 2.34 -15.46 0.85
CA HIS A 227 3.80 -15.40 0.80
C HIS A 227 4.48 -15.72 2.16
N CYS A 228 3.90 -16.68 2.87
CA CYS A 228 4.34 -17.17 4.18
C CYS A 228 3.66 -18.49 4.49
N ASP A 229 3.77 -19.02 5.73
CA ASP A 229 3.10 -20.25 6.15
C ASP A 229 1.56 -20.12 6.04
N ALA A 230 1.00 -20.62 4.94
CA ALA A 230 -0.42 -20.56 4.64
C ALA A 230 -1.31 -21.33 5.62
N ALA A 231 -0.75 -22.24 6.41
CA ALA A 231 -1.48 -22.93 7.47
C ALA A 231 -1.76 -22.04 8.67
N LYS A 232 -0.92 -21.01 8.88
CA LYS A 232 -1.00 -20.08 10.02
C LYS A 232 -1.60 -18.73 9.62
N TYR A 233 -1.29 -18.26 8.42
CA TYR A 233 -1.51 -16.87 8.03
C TYR A 233 -2.31 -16.75 6.73
N ARG A 234 -3.04 -15.65 6.64
CA ARG A 234 -3.64 -15.12 5.43
C ARG A 234 -3.07 -13.74 5.15
N ARG A 235 -2.86 -13.39 3.90
CA ARG A 235 -2.63 -12.02 3.48
C ARG A 235 -3.97 -11.41 3.07
N LEU A 236 -4.44 -10.37 3.78
CA LEU A 236 -5.52 -9.55 3.28
C LEU A 236 -4.93 -8.55 2.28
N HIS A 237 -5.26 -8.73 1.02
CA HIS A 237 -4.90 -7.83 -0.07
C HIS A 237 -6.00 -6.78 -0.24
N VAL A 238 -5.69 -5.52 0.07
CA VAL A 238 -6.65 -4.42 0.09
C VAL A 238 -6.40 -3.51 -1.10
N ILE A 239 -7.35 -3.46 -2.02
CA ILE A 239 -7.23 -2.68 -3.26
C ILE A 239 -8.01 -1.37 -3.23
N VAL A 240 -8.74 -1.08 -2.15
CA VAL A 240 -9.69 0.03 -2.06
C VAL A 240 -9.07 1.36 -1.65
N GLY A 241 -7.80 1.38 -1.24
CA GLY A 241 -7.11 2.57 -0.77
C GLY A 241 -6.68 3.53 -1.87
N ASP A 242 -6.58 4.82 -1.53
CA ASP A 242 -5.96 5.84 -2.36
C ASP A 242 -4.46 5.98 -2.06
N ALA A 243 -3.69 6.48 -3.02
CA ALA A 243 -2.30 6.90 -2.84
C ALA A 243 -2.25 8.28 -2.19
N ASN A 244 -1.72 8.36 -0.97
CA ASN A 244 -1.68 9.58 -0.18
C ASN A 244 -0.34 10.32 -0.30
N MET A 245 -0.39 11.64 -0.45
CA MET A 245 0.76 12.53 -0.30
C MET A 245 0.98 12.91 1.17
N SER A 246 -0.10 12.90 1.98
CA SER A 246 -0.05 13.11 3.42
C SER A 246 0.45 11.86 4.14
N GLU A 247 1.59 12.01 4.85
CA GLU A 247 2.14 10.95 5.69
C GLU A 247 1.19 10.57 6.84
N VAL A 248 0.43 11.53 7.37
CA VAL A 248 -0.57 11.29 8.42
C VAL A 248 -1.75 10.47 7.87
N ALA A 249 -2.21 10.77 6.65
CA ALA A 249 -3.26 10.00 6.01
C ALA A 249 -2.81 8.55 5.74
N THR A 250 -1.56 8.34 5.27
CA THR A 250 -0.96 7.01 5.12
C THR A 250 -0.86 6.28 6.46
N PHE A 251 -0.39 6.96 7.52
CA PHE A 251 -0.26 6.42 8.86
C PHE A 251 -1.60 5.95 9.41
N LEU A 252 -2.63 6.80 9.31
CA LEU A 252 -3.98 6.46 9.75
C LEU A 252 -4.61 5.37 8.89
N LYS A 253 -4.46 5.41 7.56
CA LYS A 253 -4.95 4.37 6.66
C LYS A 253 -4.47 2.99 7.06
N VAL A 254 -3.16 2.84 7.26
CA VAL A 254 -2.55 1.56 7.62
C VAL A 254 -2.79 1.21 9.08
N GLY A 255 -2.59 2.16 9.99
CA GLY A 255 -2.64 1.92 11.42
C GLY A 255 -4.05 1.58 11.92
N THR A 256 -5.06 2.34 11.49
CA THR A 256 -6.45 2.06 11.88
C THR A 256 -6.93 0.73 11.31
N THR A 257 -6.53 0.38 10.09
CA THR A 257 -6.84 -0.93 9.48
C THR A 257 -6.17 -2.06 10.26
N ALA A 258 -4.91 -1.91 10.65
CA ALA A 258 -4.21 -2.91 11.45
C ALA A 258 -4.89 -3.14 12.82
N ILE A 259 -5.36 -2.07 13.49
CA ILE A 259 -6.14 -2.15 14.74
C ILE A 259 -7.49 -2.85 14.50
N VAL A 260 -8.24 -2.45 13.47
CA VAL A 260 -9.54 -3.07 13.17
C VAL A 260 -9.39 -4.56 12.84
N LEU A 261 -8.33 -4.95 12.12
CA LEU A 261 -8.03 -6.37 11.86
C LEU A 261 -7.69 -7.13 13.14
N ALA A 262 -6.93 -6.55 14.07
CA ALA A 262 -6.65 -7.17 15.35
C ALA A 262 -7.94 -7.31 16.20
N MET A 263 -8.83 -6.32 16.16
CA MET A 263 -10.16 -6.40 16.79
C MET A 263 -11.03 -7.51 16.17
N ILE A 264 -10.98 -7.72 14.84
CA ILE A 264 -11.71 -8.79 14.16
C ILE A 264 -11.18 -10.16 14.59
N GLU A 265 -9.87 -10.31 14.76
CA GLU A 265 -9.25 -11.55 15.24
C GLU A 265 -9.72 -11.89 16.67
N ASP A 266 -9.89 -10.88 17.51
CA ASP A 266 -10.36 -11.01 18.90
C ASP A 266 -11.90 -10.92 19.05
N ASP A 267 -12.65 -10.94 17.94
CA ASP A 267 -14.12 -10.84 17.88
C ASP A 267 -14.69 -9.60 18.61
N ALA A 268 -14.02 -8.47 18.47
CA ALA A 268 -14.30 -7.23 19.19
C ALA A 268 -14.99 -6.12 18.36
N VAL A 269 -15.21 -6.36 17.03
CA VAL A 269 -15.87 -5.37 16.15
C VAL A 269 -17.39 -5.46 16.23
N GLY A 270 -17.97 -6.65 16.18
CA GLY A 270 -19.43 -6.87 16.12
C GLY A 270 -20.04 -6.61 14.73
N ASP A 271 -21.32 -6.96 14.56
CA ASP A 271 -22.01 -6.94 13.25
C ASP A 271 -23.04 -5.80 13.10
N ASP A 272 -23.15 -4.91 14.05
CA ASP A 272 -24.13 -3.82 14.03
C ASP A 272 -23.74 -2.64 13.13
N LEU A 273 -22.48 -2.62 12.63
CA LEU A 273 -21.97 -1.66 11.64
C LEU A 273 -22.07 -2.16 10.19
N VAL A 274 -22.66 -3.32 9.94
CA VAL A 274 -22.81 -3.87 8.59
C VAL A 274 -23.64 -2.94 7.71
N LEU A 275 -23.14 -2.66 6.51
CA LEU A 275 -23.80 -1.82 5.51
C LEU A 275 -24.82 -2.60 4.69
N ALA A 276 -25.96 -1.97 4.38
CA ALA A 276 -26.99 -2.60 3.54
C ALA A 276 -26.56 -2.69 2.06
N HIS A 277 -25.81 -1.70 1.58
CA HIS A 277 -25.42 -1.56 0.16
C HIS A 277 -24.01 -1.00 0.04
N PRO A 278 -22.96 -1.80 0.26
CA PRO A 278 -21.56 -1.35 0.32
C PRO A 278 -21.10 -0.60 -0.95
N VAL A 279 -21.40 -1.12 -2.14
CA VAL A 279 -21.01 -0.52 -3.43
C VAL A 279 -21.66 0.86 -3.66
N THR A 280 -22.88 1.04 -3.19
CA THR A 280 -23.54 2.36 -3.24
C THR A 280 -22.96 3.28 -2.17
N ALA A 281 -22.71 2.75 -0.97
CA ALA A 281 -22.21 3.51 0.17
C ALA A 281 -20.82 4.10 -0.08
N ILE A 282 -19.89 3.36 -0.73
CA ILE A 282 -18.54 3.86 -1.01
C ILE A 282 -18.57 5.12 -1.88
N ARG A 283 -19.47 5.15 -2.89
CA ARG A 283 -19.67 6.31 -3.76
C ARG A 283 -20.38 7.45 -3.04
N GLN A 284 -21.41 7.13 -2.23
CA GLN A 284 -22.13 8.14 -1.44
C GLN A 284 -21.20 8.89 -0.49
N VAL A 285 -20.31 8.17 0.22
CA VAL A 285 -19.32 8.77 1.10
C VAL A 285 -18.33 9.62 0.31
N SER A 286 -17.80 9.10 -0.79
CA SER A 286 -16.81 9.81 -1.61
C SER A 286 -17.37 11.12 -2.19
N ASN A 287 -18.62 11.12 -2.64
CA ASN A 287 -19.26 12.24 -3.35
C ASN A 287 -19.73 13.36 -2.40
N ASP A 288 -19.56 13.22 -1.09
CA ASP A 288 -19.98 14.22 -0.13
C ASP A 288 -18.82 14.82 0.69
N PRO A 289 -18.17 15.88 0.19
CA PRO A 289 -17.15 16.61 0.95
C PRO A 289 -17.68 17.33 2.20
N THR A 290 -19.00 17.35 2.42
CA THR A 290 -19.58 17.90 3.66
C THR A 290 -19.58 16.91 4.82
N LEU A 291 -19.29 15.64 4.55
CA LEU A 291 -19.26 14.51 5.51
C LEU A 291 -20.60 14.22 6.22
N ARG A 292 -21.72 14.66 5.62
CA ARG A 292 -23.08 14.55 6.18
C ARG A 292 -23.91 13.44 5.53
N ALA A 293 -23.47 12.90 4.40
CA ALA A 293 -24.19 11.82 3.73
C ALA A 293 -24.28 10.59 4.65
N ALA A 294 -25.50 10.22 4.97
CA ALA A 294 -25.76 9.03 5.78
C ALA A 294 -26.04 7.83 4.89
N VAL A 295 -25.31 6.75 5.12
CA VAL A 295 -25.45 5.45 4.43
C VAL A 295 -26.40 4.53 5.19
N ALA A 296 -27.04 3.60 4.48
CA ALA A 296 -27.95 2.63 5.08
C ALA A 296 -27.20 1.47 5.72
N MET A 297 -27.49 1.18 6.97
CA MET A 297 -26.98 0.02 7.69
C MET A 297 -27.95 -1.17 7.53
N ALA A 298 -27.42 -2.39 7.62
CA ALA A 298 -28.23 -3.61 7.50
C ALA A 298 -29.32 -3.74 8.57
N ASN A 299 -29.11 -3.12 9.73
CA ASN A 299 -30.08 -3.06 10.84
C ASN A 299 -31.16 -1.97 10.67
N GLY A 300 -31.25 -1.32 9.51
CA GLY A 300 -32.23 -0.26 9.21
C GLY A 300 -31.88 1.14 9.70
N LYS A 301 -30.78 1.31 10.46
CA LYS A 301 -30.27 2.62 10.86
C LYS A 301 -29.61 3.34 9.66
N ARG A 302 -29.36 4.62 9.84
CA ARG A 302 -28.52 5.42 8.93
C ARG A 302 -27.40 6.06 9.73
N MET A 303 -26.18 6.01 9.18
CA MET A 303 -24.99 6.57 9.84
C MET A 303 -24.15 7.32 8.79
N THR A 304 -23.51 8.40 9.20
CA THR A 304 -22.47 9.04 8.40
C THR A 304 -21.18 8.23 8.47
N ALA A 305 -20.24 8.46 7.54
CA ALA A 305 -18.92 7.85 7.63
C ALA A 305 -18.17 8.25 8.91
N LEU A 306 -18.37 9.48 9.39
CA LEU A 306 -17.82 9.92 10.68
C LEU A 306 -18.40 9.14 11.85
N ASP A 307 -19.74 8.92 11.88
CA ASP A 307 -20.37 8.13 12.96
C ASP A 307 -19.80 6.71 13.02
N ILE A 308 -19.60 6.07 11.83
CA ILE A 308 -19.00 4.73 11.76
C ILE A 308 -17.57 4.74 12.29
N GLN A 309 -16.76 5.74 11.93
CA GLN A 309 -15.37 5.83 12.37
C GLN A 309 -15.27 6.13 13.88
N TRP A 310 -16.16 6.96 14.45
CA TRP A 310 -16.23 7.19 15.89
C TRP A 310 -16.59 5.91 16.64
N GLN A 311 -17.56 5.14 16.15
CA GLN A 311 -17.93 3.85 16.75
C GLN A 311 -16.75 2.84 16.73
N LEU A 312 -15.99 2.81 15.62
CA LEU A 312 -14.81 1.96 15.51
C LEU A 312 -13.70 2.40 16.46
N LEU A 313 -13.45 3.70 16.60
CA LEU A 313 -12.46 4.24 17.54
C LEU A 313 -12.81 3.91 19.00
N GLU A 314 -14.08 4.07 19.41
CA GLU A 314 -14.54 3.71 20.75
C GLU A 314 -14.31 2.22 21.05
N ARG A 315 -14.62 1.35 20.08
CA ARG A 315 -14.36 -0.10 20.19
C ARG A 315 -12.86 -0.40 20.24
N ALA A 316 -12.06 0.31 19.43
CA ALA A 316 -10.60 0.16 19.42
C ALA A 316 -9.98 0.51 20.78
N ARG A 317 -10.45 1.57 21.43
CA ARG A 317 -10.05 1.93 22.80
C ARG A 317 -10.42 0.86 23.81
N SER A 318 -11.69 0.42 23.79
CA SER A 318 -12.17 -0.64 24.68
C SER A 318 -11.46 -1.97 24.46
N TRP A 319 -11.06 -2.26 23.20
CA TRP A 319 -10.26 -3.42 22.88
C TRP A 319 -8.83 -3.27 23.39
N ALA A 320 -8.19 -2.11 23.18
CA ALA A 320 -6.84 -1.82 23.66
C ALA A 320 -6.72 -1.92 25.19
N ASP A 321 -7.74 -1.45 25.93
CA ASP A 321 -7.78 -1.55 27.39
C ASP A 321 -7.84 -3.01 27.89
N ARG A 322 -8.43 -3.92 27.11
CA ARG A 322 -8.61 -5.33 27.48
C ARG A 322 -7.50 -6.24 26.97
N HIS A 323 -6.96 -5.96 25.78
CA HIS A 323 -6.06 -6.86 25.06
C HIS A 323 -4.63 -6.32 24.91
N GLY A 324 -4.41 -5.03 25.20
CA GLY A 324 -3.15 -4.34 24.90
C GLY A 324 -3.04 -3.92 23.42
N LEU A 325 -1.88 -3.40 23.05
CA LEU A 325 -1.58 -2.90 21.70
C LEU A 325 -0.40 -3.63 21.04
N GLU A 326 0.07 -4.74 21.62
CA GLU A 326 1.23 -5.48 21.16
C GLU A 326 1.06 -5.98 19.70
N ALA A 327 -0.17 -6.29 19.30
CA ALA A 327 -0.50 -6.69 17.94
C ALA A 327 -0.08 -5.64 16.87
N VAL A 328 -0.16 -4.36 17.21
CA VAL A 328 0.17 -3.23 16.30
C VAL A 328 1.41 -2.43 16.75
N SER A 329 2.16 -2.89 17.76
CA SER A 329 3.15 -2.15 18.56
C SER A 329 2.49 -1.15 19.55
N VAL A 330 2.99 -1.16 20.78
CA VAL A 330 2.39 -0.35 21.85
C VAL A 330 2.48 1.15 21.54
N ASP A 331 3.66 1.60 21.08
CA ASP A 331 3.89 3.03 20.83
C ASP A 331 3.10 3.51 19.59
N ASP A 332 3.16 2.76 18.49
CA ASP A 332 2.37 3.09 17.30
C ASP A 332 0.88 2.99 17.58
N GLY A 333 0.43 1.96 18.30
CA GLY A 333 -0.97 1.79 18.64
C GLY A 333 -1.55 2.96 19.42
N LYS A 334 -0.83 3.47 20.42
CA LYS A 334 -1.23 4.68 21.16
C LYS A 334 -1.33 5.89 20.24
N ARG A 335 -0.28 6.11 19.43
CA ARG A 335 -0.24 7.22 18.50
C ARG A 335 -1.34 7.14 17.44
N ILE A 336 -1.67 5.94 16.94
CA ILE A 336 -2.79 5.74 16.01
C ILE A 336 -4.11 6.16 16.65
N LEU A 337 -4.40 5.73 17.88
CA LEU A 337 -5.64 6.08 18.56
C LEU A 337 -5.77 7.58 18.80
N GLU A 338 -4.69 8.25 19.21
CA GLU A 338 -4.64 9.70 19.44
C GLU A 338 -4.84 10.49 18.14
N GLU A 339 -4.11 10.13 17.07
CA GLU A 339 -4.22 10.80 15.76
C GLU A 339 -5.58 10.54 15.12
N TRP A 340 -6.14 9.33 15.27
CA TRP A 340 -7.46 8.99 14.76
C TRP A 340 -8.53 9.86 15.38
N GLU A 341 -8.52 10.01 16.72
CA GLU A 341 -9.42 10.91 17.44
C GLU A 341 -9.25 12.36 16.98
N ALA A 342 -8.01 12.87 16.98
CA ALA A 342 -7.74 14.26 16.64
C ALA A 342 -8.22 14.61 15.22
N VAL A 343 -8.05 13.70 14.27
CA VAL A 343 -8.51 13.92 12.88
C VAL A 343 -10.03 13.81 12.78
N LEU A 344 -10.68 12.86 13.47
CA LEU A 344 -12.13 12.76 13.48
C LEU A 344 -12.79 13.98 14.14
N ASP A 345 -12.24 14.47 15.26
CA ASP A 345 -12.72 15.69 15.91
C ASP A 345 -12.60 16.91 14.99
N GLY A 346 -11.42 17.08 14.37
CA GLY A 346 -11.19 18.15 13.40
C GLY A 346 -12.16 18.09 12.21
N LEU A 347 -12.36 16.92 11.62
CA LEU A 347 -13.29 16.73 10.50
C LEU A 347 -14.75 16.94 10.92
N SER A 348 -15.12 16.63 12.17
CA SER A 348 -16.47 16.82 12.68
C SER A 348 -16.79 18.28 12.98
N THR A 349 -15.80 19.06 13.43
CA THR A 349 -15.98 20.45 13.88
C THR A 349 -15.66 21.46 12.80
N ASN A 350 -14.51 21.32 12.12
CA ASN A 350 -14.04 22.21 11.07
C ASN A 350 -13.12 21.44 10.09
N PRO A 351 -13.66 20.81 9.05
CA PRO A 351 -12.87 20.05 8.09
C PRO A 351 -11.67 20.82 7.48
N GLU A 352 -11.82 22.13 7.25
CA GLU A 352 -10.76 22.99 6.70
C GLU A 352 -9.49 23.01 7.59
N SER A 353 -9.64 22.86 8.92
CA SER A 353 -8.50 22.80 9.85
C SER A 353 -7.61 21.57 9.62
N MET A 354 -8.12 20.54 8.95
CA MET A 354 -7.42 19.29 8.66
C MET A 354 -6.59 19.34 7.36
N ALA A 355 -6.49 20.49 6.70
CA ALA A 355 -5.75 20.66 5.44
C ALA A 355 -4.24 20.33 5.54
N SER A 356 -3.65 20.30 6.75
CA SER A 356 -2.26 19.89 6.94
C SER A 356 -2.06 18.38 7.11
N VAL A 357 -3.14 17.61 7.26
CA VAL A 357 -3.07 16.17 7.57
C VAL A 357 -3.94 15.28 6.66
N VAL A 358 -4.93 15.85 5.97
CA VAL A 358 -5.87 15.12 5.11
C VAL A 358 -5.76 15.62 3.67
N ASP A 359 -5.39 14.75 2.75
CA ASP A 359 -5.12 15.10 1.35
C ASP A 359 -6.31 15.73 0.63
N TRP A 360 -7.51 15.13 0.75
CA TRP A 360 -8.68 15.67 0.05
C TRP A 360 -9.03 17.08 0.53
N VAL A 361 -8.81 17.41 1.81
CA VAL A 361 -9.05 18.76 2.34
C VAL A 361 -8.02 19.73 1.78
N ALA A 362 -6.72 19.37 1.81
CA ALA A 362 -5.64 20.19 1.27
C ALA A 362 -5.86 20.49 -0.23
N LYS A 363 -6.17 19.45 -1.00
CA LYS A 363 -6.42 19.57 -2.44
C LYS A 363 -7.66 20.38 -2.74
N LYS A 364 -8.77 20.16 -2.00
CA LYS A 364 -10.01 20.92 -2.16
C LYS A 364 -9.78 22.41 -1.95
N ARG A 365 -9.02 22.78 -0.91
CA ARG A 365 -8.65 24.19 -0.65
C ARG A 365 -7.92 24.83 -1.84
N LEU A 366 -7.03 24.11 -2.52
CA LEU A 366 -6.36 24.60 -3.72
C LEU A 366 -7.33 24.75 -4.90
N VAL A 367 -8.17 23.74 -5.12
CA VAL A 367 -9.16 23.73 -6.21
C VAL A 367 -10.18 24.86 -6.03
N ASP A 368 -10.75 25.02 -4.83
CA ASP A 368 -11.72 26.08 -4.52
C ASP A 368 -11.08 27.48 -4.64
N GLY A 369 -9.85 27.63 -4.15
CA GLY A 369 -9.10 28.88 -4.23
C GLY A 369 -8.83 29.31 -5.69
N MET A 370 -8.48 28.34 -6.56
CA MET A 370 -8.29 28.59 -7.99
C MET A 370 -9.63 28.93 -8.67
N ALA A 371 -10.68 28.13 -8.39
CA ALA A 371 -12.01 28.36 -8.94
C ALA A 371 -12.53 29.75 -8.60
N ALA A 372 -12.45 30.17 -7.34
CA ALA A 372 -12.87 31.48 -6.88
C ALA A 372 -12.08 32.62 -7.52
N ARG A 373 -10.74 32.52 -7.53
CA ARG A 373 -9.84 33.56 -8.08
C ARG A 373 -10.09 33.83 -9.56
N HIS A 374 -10.33 32.75 -10.32
CA HIS A 374 -10.45 32.83 -11.78
C HIS A 374 -11.90 32.67 -12.29
N ARG A 375 -12.89 32.55 -11.39
CA ARG A 375 -14.32 32.34 -11.70
C ARG A 375 -14.54 31.15 -12.63
N LEU A 376 -13.89 29.99 -12.28
CA LEU A 376 -13.93 28.77 -13.09
C LEU A 376 -15.20 27.98 -12.82
N THR A 377 -15.70 27.32 -13.86
CA THR A 377 -16.77 26.30 -13.72
C THR A 377 -16.18 25.00 -13.18
N PRO A 378 -16.97 24.10 -12.55
CA PRO A 378 -16.50 22.83 -12.04
C PRO A 378 -15.84 21.93 -13.08
N THR A 379 -16.14 22.12 -14.36
CA THR A 379 -15.60 21.31 -15.48
C THR A 379 -14.34 21.90 -16.12
N ASP A 380 -13.84 23.03 -15.60
CA ASP A 380 -12.66 23.69 -16.19
C ASP A 380 -11.41 22.82 -16.07
N ALA A 381 -10.71 22.65 -17.19
CA ALA A 381 -9.52 21.80 -17.28
C ALA A 381 -8.37 22.21 -16.30
N ARG A 382 -8.32 23.50 -15.91
CA ARG A 382 -7.33 23.99 -14.94
C ARG A 382 -7.51 23.39 -13.56
N LEU A 383 -8.75 23.03 -13.15
CA LEU A 383 -9.01 22.36 -11.89
C LEU A 383 -8.48 20.92 -11.91
N LYS A 384 -8.66 20.19 -13.02
CA LYS A 384 -8.05 18.85 -13.23
C LYS A 384 -6.53 18.92 -13.25
N ALA A 385 -5.96 19.99 -13.81
CA ALA A 385 -4.50 20.18 -13.80
C ALA A 385 -3.97 20.38 -12.37
N ILE A 386 -4.70 21.05 -11.47
CA ILE A 386 -4.35 21.17 -10.05
C ILE A 386 -4.41 19.79 -9.37
N ASP A 387 -5.46 19.02 -9.64
CA ASP A 387 -5.61 17.67 -9.09
C ASP A 387 -4.39 16.80 -9.42
N LEU A 388 -3.99 16.74 -10.69
CA LEU A 388 -2.81 16.00 -11.11
C LEU A 388 -1.52 16.56 -10.49
N GLN A 389 -1.34 17.89 -10.52
CA GLN A 389 -0.12 18.54 -10.02
C GLN A 389 0.04 18.45 -8.50
N TYR A 390 -1.04 18.20 -7.76
CA TYR A 390 -0.99 17.91 -6.33
C TYR A 390 -0.08 16.71 -6.06
N SER A 391 -0.17 15.71 -6.88
CA SER A 391 0.54 14.42 -6.75
C SER A 391 1.87 14.34 -7.52
N ASP A 392 2.36 15.44 -8.10
CA ASP A 392 3.63 15.49 -8.84
C ASP A 392 4.81 15.22 -7.89
N LEU A 393 5.64 14.23 -8.21
CA LEU A 393 6.77 13.86 -7.36
C LEU A 393 8.00 14.75 -7.54
N ARG A 394 8.03 15.62 -8.55
CA ARG A 394 9.10 16.63 -8.68
C ARG A 394 8.91 17.70 -7.62
N ARG A 395 9.89 17.83 -6.71
CA ARG A 395 9.77 18.67 -5.51
C ARG A 395 9.39 20.13 -5.81
N GLU A 396 9.94 20.71 -6.88
CA GLU A 396 9.69 22.08 -7.31
C GLU A 396 8.32 22.28 -8.00
N LYS A 397 7.65 21.20 -8.37
CA LYS A 397 6.32 21.21 -9.04
C LYS A 397 5.19 20.75 -8.14
N SER A 398 5.47 19.94 -7.13
CA SER A 398 4.46 19.36 -6.23
C SER A 398 3.65 20.42 -5.49
N LEU A 399 2.34 20.41 -5.66
CA LEU A 399 1.46 21.27 -4.88
C LEU A 399 1.24 20.73 -3.47
N ALA A 400 1.27 19.40 -3.27
CA ALA A 400 1.18 18.79 -1.95
C ALA A 400 2.28 19.29 -1.02
N LEU A 401 3.54 19.31 -1.49
CA LEU A 401 4.66 19.82 -0.70
C LEU A 401 4.54 21.32 -0.35
N ARG A 402 3.78 22.09 -1.15
CA ARG A 402 3.52 23.51 -0.92
C ARG A 402 2.33 23.79 -0.02
N CYS A 403 1.47 22.80 0.22
CA CYS A 403 0.29 22.94 1.07
C CYS A 403 0.63 23.01 2.57
N GLY A 404 1.86 22.69 2.96
CA GLY A 404 2.26 22.62 4.36
C GLY A 404 1.71 21.37 5.04
N LEU A 405 1.71 20.22 4.34
CA LEU A 405 1.39 18.93 4.94
C LEU A 405 2.36 18.62 6.08
N ARG A 406 1.82 18.09 7.18
CA ARG A 406 2.61 17.67 8.33
C ARG A 406 3.44 16.43 7.97
N THR A 407 4.74 16.52 8.22
CA THR A 407 5.68 15.41 8.03
C THR A 407 5.77 14.58 9.31
N MET A 408 5.90 13.26 9.15
CA MET A 408 6.13 12.30 10.23
C MET A 408 7.52 11.68 10.10
N VAL A 409 8.09 11.70 8.91
CA VAL A 409 9.36 11.09 8.55
C VAL A 409 10.39 12.16 8.25
N ASP A 410 11.57 12.04 8.85
CA ASP A 410 12.72 12.86 8.52
C ASP A 410 13.24 12.53 7.10
N ALA A 411 13.64 13.56 6.35
CA ALA A 411 14.10 13.39 4.97
C ALA A 411 15.38 12.53 4.86
N ALA A 412 16.28 12.61 5.84
CA ALA A 412 17.47 11.77 5.87
C ALA A 412 17.13 10.31 6.18
N ALA A 413 16.14 10.06 7.04
CA ALA A 413 15.63 8.72 7.31
C ALA A 413 14.99 8.11 6.04
N ALA A 414 14.17 8.88 5.31
CA ALA A 414 13.59 8.40 4.04
C ALA A 414 14.67 8.10 2.99
N GLN A 415 15.70 8.95 2.89
CA GLN A 415 16.82 8.70 1.98
C GLN A 415 17.63 7.47 2.37
N HIS A 416 17.86 7.24 3.66
CA HIS A 416 18.51 6.03 4.17
C HIS A 416 17.70 4.77 3.87
N ALA A 417 16.39 4.82 4.04
CA ALA A 417 15.48 3.71 3.79
C ALA A 417 15.35 3.31 2.30
N VAL A 418 15.89 4.11 1.36
CA VAL A 418 16.01 3.72 -0.06
C VAL A 418 16.86 2.47 -0.21
N ASP A 419 17.92 2.33 0.61
CA ASP A 419 18.90 1.25 0.52
C ASP A 419 18.89 0.30 1.73
N ALA A 420 18.40 0.76 2.89
CA ALA A 420 18.41 0.01 4.15
C ALA A 420 17.04 -0.63 4.44
N PRO A 421 16.99 -1.96 4.72
CA PRO A 421 15.75 -2.67 5.05
C PRO A 421 15.27 -2.39 6.47
N PRO A 422 13.95 -2.60 6.76
CA PRO A 422 13.42 -2.58 8.13
C PRO A 422 14.05 -3.69 8.96
N GLU A 423 14.40 -3.37 10.22
CA GLU A 423 15.09 -4.31 11.12
C GLU A 423 14.14 -5.32 11.78
N SER A 424 12.85 -5.05 11.73
CA SER A 424 11.78 -5.69 12.50
C SER A 424 11.14 -6.91 11.83
N THR A 425 11.49 -7.19 10.57
CA THR A 425 10.89 -8.27 9.75
C THR A 425 11.95 -9.04 8.96
N ARG A 426 11.53 -10.08 8.22
CA ARG A 426 12.40 -10.86 7.32
C ARG A 426 12.99 -10.01 6.17
N ALA A 427 12.45 -8.81 5.92
CA ALA A 427 13.03 -7.90 4.95
C ALA A 427 14.47 -7.52 5.30
N TRP A 428 14.83 -7.49 6.60
CA TRP A 428 16.21 -7.33 7.05
C TRP A 428 17.13 -8.40 6.48
N PHE A 429 16.78 -9.67 6.66
CA PHE A 429 17.61 -10.78 6.16
C PHE A 429 17.75 -10.71 4.64
N ARG A 430 16.64 -10.48 3.92
CA ARG A 430 16.63 -10.35 2.46
C ARG A 430 17.53 -9.20 2.00
N GLY A 431 17.32 -7.99 2.51
CA GLY A 431 18.08 -6.80 2.11
C GLY A 431 19.56 -6.90 2.48
N SER A 432 19.87 -7.37 3.69
CA SER A 432 21.26 -7.54 4.14
C SER A 432 22.03 -8.57 3.31
N CYS A 433 21.37 -9.66 2.90
CA CYS A 433 21.97 -10.63 1.98
C CYS A 433 22.25 -10.01 0.61
N LEU A 434 21.30 -9.22 0.06
CA LEU A 434 21.47 -8.52 -1.21
C LEU A 434 22.65 -7.54 -1.19
N VAL A 435 22.87 -6.87 -0.06
CA VAL A 435 24.02 -5.97 0.12
C VAL A 435 25.33 -6.75 0.24
N LYS A 436 25.34 -7.82 1.03
CA LYS A 436 26.58 -8.54 1.37
C LYS A 436 27.04 -9.52 0.29
N PHE A 437 26.09 -10.18 -0.37
CA PHE A 437 26.36 -11.27 -1.33
C PHE A 437 25.74 -11.01 -2.71
N PRO A 438 25.92 -9.81 -3.31
CA PRO A 438 25.18 -9.40 -4.51
C PRO A 438 25.50 -10.26 -5.75
N ARG A 439 26.64 -10.97 -5.78
CA ARG A 439 27.04 -11.84 -6.90
C ARG A 439 26.54 -13.27 -6.77
N ASP A 440 26.17 -13.66 -5.54
CA ASP A 440 25.78 -15.03 -5.23
C ASP A 440 24.24 -15.18 -5.16
N ILE A 441 23.47 -14.07 -5.26
CA ILE A 441 22.02 -14.09 -5.24
C ILE A 441 21.49 -13.89 -6.66
N VAL A 442 20.84 -14.92 -7.19
CA VAL A 442 20.30 -14.92 -8.56
C VAL A 442 18.85 -14.48 -8.64
N ALA A 443 18.05 -14.75 -7.59
CA ALA A 443 16.66 -14.35 -7.51
C ALA A 443 16.21 -14.27 -6.04
N ALA A 444 15.17 -13.49 -5.79
CA ALA A 444 14.48 -13.42 -4.50
C ALA A 444 13.01 -13.03 -4.70
N ASN A 445 12.19 -13.40 -3.73
CA ASN A 445 10.82 -12.91 -3.58
C ASN A 445 10.51 -12.61 -2.10
N TRP A 446 9.23 -12.52 -1.73
CA TRP A 446 8.86 -12.20 -0.37
C TRP A 446 9.29 -13.27 0.63
N ASP A 447 9.21 -14.55 0.28
CA ASP A 447 9.36 -15.69 1.17
C ASP A 447 10.57 -16.58 0.88
N SER A 448 11.42 -16.22 -0.10
CA SER A 448 12.65 -16.96 -0.39
C SER A 448 13.76 -16.12 -1.02
N ILE A 449 15.00 -16.59 -0.87
CA ILE A 449 16.19 -16.11 -1.58
C ILE A 449 16.86 -17.30 -2.25
N VAL A 450 17.26 -17.15 -3.51
CA VAL A 450 17.95 -18.18 -4.29
C VAL A 450 19.41 -17.81 -4.47
N PHE A 451 20.30 -18.65 -3.95
CA PHE A 451 21.74 -18.48 -4.01
C PHE A 451 22.39 -19.43 -5.03
N ASP A 452 23.35 -18.88 -5.78
CA ASP A 452 24.34 -19.64 -6.54
C ASP A 452 25.67 -19.66 -5.74
N VAL A 453 25.98 -20.77 -5.13
CA VAL A 453 27.25 -20.98 -4.38
C VAL A 453 28.17 -21.95 -5.12
N GLY A 454 28.07 -22.04 -6.43
CA GLY A 454 28.89 -22.93 -7.27
C GLY A 454 28.52 -24.41 -7.10
N ARG A 455 27.29 -24.72 -6.70
CA ARG A 455 26.78 -26.10 -6.54
C ARG A 455 25.42 -26.24 -7.22
N ASP A 456 25.20 -27.33 -7.92
CA ASP A 456 23.91 -27.70 -8.50
C ASP A 456 23.19 -28.70 -7.57
N PRO A 457 21.87 -28.52 -7.27
CA PRO A 457 21.03 -27.38 -7.65
C PRO A 457 21.34 -26.10 -6.86
N LEU A 458 20.87 -24.95 -7.36
CA LEU A 458 20.86 -23.67 -6.66
C LEU A 458 20.23 -23.83 -5.26
N ARG A 459 20.65 -23.01 -4.32
CA ARG A 459 20.19 -23.08 -2.93
C ARG A 459 19.10 -22.07 -2.65
N ARG A 460 17.86 -22.54 -2.46
CA ARG A 460 16.74 -21.72 -2.00
C ARG A 460 16.70 -21.71 -0.47
N VAL A 461 16.70 -20.52 0.11
CA VAL A 461 16.53 -20.28 1.55
C VAL A 461 15.12 -19.76 1.78
N PRO A 462 14.21 -20.55 2.38
CA PRO A 462 12.86 -20.13 2.65
C PRO A 462 12.80 -19.17 3.86
N MET A 463 11.90 -18.18 3.78
CA MET A 463 11.64 -17.18 4.82
C MET A 463 10.13 -17.14 5.15
N MET A 464 9.55 -18.30 5.45
CA MET A 464 8.10 -18.48 5.59
C MET A 464 7.47 -17.75 6.80
N GLU A 465 8.29 -17.28 7.75
CA GLU A 465 7.83 -16.55 8.94
C GLU A 465 8.20 -15.06 8.81
N PRO A 466 7.25 -14.15 8.57
CA PRO A 466 7.53 -12.73 8.31
C PRO A 466 8.25 -11.99 9.45
N LEU A 467 8.10 -12.47 10.70
CA LEU A 467 8.73 -11.90 11.90
C LEU A 467 10.01 -12.64 12.32
N ARG A 468 10.50 -13.60 11.50
CA ARG A 468 11.84 -14.17 11.61
C ARG A 468 12.74 -13.56 10.53
N GLY A 469 14.04 -13.63 10.68
CA GLY A 469 14.95 -12.93 9.76
C GLY A 469 15.13 -11.45 10.10
N THR A 470 14.74 -11.04 11.30
CA THR A 470 14.96 -9.70 11.85
C THR A 470 16.45 -9.47 12.13
N ARG A 471 16.87 -8.19 12.26
CA ARG A 471 18.23 -7.85 12.65
C ARG A 471 18.63 -8.52 13.96
N ALA A 472 17.77 -8.52 14.96
CA ALA A 472 18.02 -9.12 16.25
C ALA A 472 18.27 -10.62 16.19
N LEU A 473 17.66 -11.34 15.24
CA LEU A 473 17.79 -12.78 15.10
C LEU A 473 18.90 -13.22 14.13
N THR A 474 19.21 -12.42 13.12
CA THR A 474 20.08 -12.84 12.00
C THR A 474 21.25 -11.91 11.73
N GLY A 475 21.34 -10.76 12.41
CA GLY A 475 22.42 -9.80 12.21
C GLY A 475 23.80 -10.42 12.43
N ASP A 476 24.04 -10.97 13.61
CA ASP A 476 25.32 -11.61 13.97
C ASP A 476 25.66 -12.79 13.04
N LEU A 477 24.64 -13.55 12.61
CA LEU A 477 24.83 -14.64 11.65
C LEU A 477 25.35 -14.12 10.32
N ILE A 478 24.69 -13.10 9.76
CA ILE A 478 25.11 -12.48 8.49
C ILE A 478 26.49 -11.88 8.64
N ASP A 479 26.73 -11.10 9.70
CA ASP A 479 28.01 -10.41 9.94
C ASP A 479 29.19 -11.38 10.07
N SER A 480 28.96 -12.56 10.66
CA SER A 480 29.98 -13.60 10.89
C SER A 480 30.29 -14.48 9.67
N CYS A 481 29.68 -14.25 8.51
CA CYS A 481 29.90 -15.01 7.28
C CYS A 481 30.62 -14.16 6.24
N ASP A 482 31.77 -14.58 5.74
CA ASP A 482 32.49 -13.89 4.66
C ASP A 482 31.94 -14.26 3.27
N THR A 483 31.29 -15.41 3.14
CA THR A 483 30.72 -15.92 1.89
C THR A 483 29.28 -16.40 2.04
N ALA A 484 28.51 -16.38 0.93
CA ALA A 484 27.17 -16.95 0.91
C ALA A 484 27.16 -18.46 1.22
N ALA A 485 28.21 -19.19 0.81
CA ALA A 485 28.35 -20.61 1.11
C ALA A 485 28.46 -20.89 2.63
N GLU A 486 29.17 -20.04 3.38
CA GLU A 486 29.24 -20.11 4.84
C GLU A 486 27.90 -19.83 5.49
N LEU A 487 27.17 -18.79 5.02
CA LEU A 487 25.84 -18.47 5.51
C LEU A 487 24.90 -19.66 5.34
N ILE A 488 24.86 -20.27 4.16
CA ILE A 488 24.01 -21.44 3.87
C ILE A 488 24.40 -22.64 4.73
N ALA A 489 25.72 -22.89 4.94
CA ALA A 489 26.19 -23.97 5.78
C ALA A 489 25.75 -23.79 7.26
N LYS A 490 25.83 -22.57 7.80
CA LYS A 490 25.38 -22.27 9.16
C LYS A 490 23.85 -22.37 9.30
N LEU A 491 23.07 -21.91 8.32
CA LEU A 491 21.60 -22.07 8.29
C LEU A 491 21.20 -23.57 8.25
N GLY A 492 21.89 -24.39 7.46
CA GLY A 492 21.64 -25.83 7.40
C GLY A 492 22.00 -26.58 8.67
N ALA A 493 22.99 -26.12 9.42
CA ALA A 493 23.37 -26.70 10.69
C ALA A 493 22.38 -26.45 11.83
N THR A 494 21.72 -25.27 11.80
CA THR A 494 20.65 -24.90 12.76
C THR A 494 19.37 -25.69 12.53
N THR A 495 19.01 -26.01 11.28
CA THR A 495 17.82 -26.82 10.96
C THR A 495 17.97 -28.29 11.26
N GLY A 496 19.22 -28.81 11.36
CA GLY A 496 19.52 -30.23 11.69
C GLY A 496 19.45 -30.56 13.18
N ALA A 497 19.45 -29.54 14.06
CA ALA A 497 19.47 -29.76 15.52
C ALA A 497 18.06 -29.92 16.15
N ASP A 498 16.98 -29.60 15.43
CA ASP A 498 15.60 -29.59 15.93
C ASP A 498 14.68 -30.67 15.29
N GLN A 499 15.22 -31.68 14.62
CA GLN A 499 14.43 -32.86 14.27
C GLN A 499 14.58 -33.94 15.35
N PRO A 500 13.58 -34.19 16.20
CA PRO A 500 13.54 -35.39 16.99
C PRO A 500 13.38 -36.59 16.03
N HIS A 501 14.34 -37.48 16.05
CA HIS A 501 14.19 -38.78 15.45
C HIS A 501 13.03 -39.53 16.14
N THR A 502 11.89 -39.63 15.48
CA THR A 502 10.97 -40.80 15.61
C THR A 502 10.14 -40.92 14.35
#